data_eede09e9d420b4b06460bb177fc3970e
#
_entry.id   eede09e9d420b4b06460bb177fc3970e
#
_cell.length_a   1.000
_cell.length_b   1.000
_cell.length_c   1.000
_cell.angle_alpha   90.00
_cell.angle_beta   90.00
_cell.angle_gamma   90.00
#
_symmetry.space_group_name_H-M   'P 1'
#
loop_
_entity.id
_entity.type
_entity.pdbx_description
1 polymer ?
#
loop_
_entity_poly.entity_id
_entity_poly.type
_entity_poly.pdbx_seq_one_letter_code
_entity_poly.pdbx_strand_id
1 'polypeptide(L)'
;GRFGGIGIEITMEDGFVKVISPIDDTPAQRAGLKAGDLVIEVQDISLKDKSINDAVKLMRGEPGTKVKVKILRDKEESPLDFELVRQIIVSKGIKTEIFNGEVGYLRLSSFQSNSTANVRKAIYDLRKKSGNMMVALILDLRNNPGGVLGSAVGISDLFLKSGKIVYTKGRTNNSDLEYFANSEDILEGLPLYILINGGSASASEIVAGALQDHKRAIIYGEKSFGKASVQSIQEMMDGSALKLTTAKYYTPNDRHIHENGITPDVKIEFKELEIPSSLLPDPYNTDNQIISILEDYKTSISQLK
;
A
#
# COMPACT_ATOMS: atom_id res chain seq x y z
N GLY A 1 -0.55 -1.67 19.00
CA GLY A 1 -0.31 -2.77 19.95
C GLY A 1 0.79 -3.68 19.46
N ARG A 2 1.60 -4.18 20.36
CA ARG A 2 2.64 -5.17 20.06
C ARG A 2 2.03 -6.56 20.15
N PHE A 3 2.12 -7.37 19.11
CA PHE A 3 1.71 -8.78 19.14
C PHE A 3 2.72 -9.62 18.34
N GLY A 4 2.87 -10.87 18.76
CA GLY A 4 3.69 -11.84 18.01
C GLY A 4 2.92 -12.39 16.84
N GLY A 5 3.52 -12.39 15.66
CA GLY A 5 2.91 -12.89 14.44
C GLY A 5 3.90 -12.98 13.29
N ILE A 6 3.39 -13.22 12.08
CA ILE A 6 4.20 -13.38 10.86
C ILE A 6 4.26 -12.12 10.00
N GLY A 7 3.35 -11.15 10.23
CA GLY A 7 3.35 -9.86 9.53
C GLY A 7 2.71 -9.89 8.15
N ILE A 8 1.44 -10.29 8.08
CA ILE A 8 0.61 -10.18 6.88
C ILE A 8 -0.71 -9.47 7.20
N GLU A 9 -1.22 -8.73 6.23
CA GLU A 9 -2.59 -8.25 6.19
C GLU A 9 -3.43 -9.22 5.36
N ILE A 10 -4.58 -9.63 5.88
CA ILE A 10 -5.41 -10.67 5.25
C ILE A 10 -6.87 -10.22 5.11
N THR A 11 -7.57 -10.86 4.19
CA THR A 11 -9.02 -10.75 4.00
C THR A 11 -9.62 -12.13 3.77
N MET A 12 -10.96 -12.20 3.81
CA MET A 12 -11.69 -13.38 3.32
C MET A 12 -12.19 -13.08 1.91
N GLU A 13 -11.97 -14.04 1.01
CA GLU A 13 -12.46 -13.99 -0.36
C GLU A 13 -12.87 -15.41 -0.76
N ASP A 14 -14.12 -15.59 -1.15
CA ASP A 14 -14.71 -16.87 -1.55
C ASP A 14 -14.49 -18.03 -0.57
N GLY A 15 -14.53 -17.73 0.74
CA GLY A 15 -14.32 -18.72 1.81
C GLY A 15 -12.85 -19.04 2.12
N PHE A 16 -11.90 -18.35 1.46
CA PHE A 16 -10.47 -18.51 1.68
C PHE A 16 -9.85 -17.30 2.37
N VAL A 17 -8.78 -17.54 3.12
CA VAL A 17 -7.94 -16.48 3.71
C VAL A 17 -6.95 -16.01 2.64
N LYS A 18 -7.11 -14.79 2.15
CA LYS A 18 -6.26 -14.18 1.13
C LYS A 18 -5.32 -13.15 1.72
N VAL A 19 -4.05 -13.19 1.34
CA VAL A 19 -3.06 -12.17 1.69
C VAL A 19 -3.33 -10.92 0.86
N ILE A 20 -3.63 -9.80 1.52
CA ILE A 20 -3.69 -8.49 0.88
C ILE A 20 -2.27 -8.00 0.64
N SER A 21 -1.45 -8.05 1.70
CA SER A 21 -0.06 -7.61 1.64
C SER A 21 0.77 -8.21 2.78
N PRO A 22 2.02 -8.64 2.54
CA PRO A 22 3.00 -8.79 3.60
C PRO A 22 3.43 -7.41 4.11
N ILE A 23 3.65 -7.30 5.43
CA ILE A 23 4.12 -6.08 6.08
C ILE A 23 5.65 -6.00 5.93
N ASP A 24 6.17 -4.80 5.66
CA ASP A 24 7.61 -4.57 5.50
C ASP A 24 8.42 -4.99 6.74
N ASP A 25 9.61 -5.52 6.52
CA ASP A 25 10.57 -5.97 7.52
C ASP A 25 10.02 -7.08 8.45
N THR A 26 9.07 -7.90 7.97
CA THR A 26 8.46 -9.00 8.73
C THR A 26 8.89 -10.37 8.24
N PRO A 27 8.66 -11.44 9.03
CA PRO A 27 8.95 -12.81 8.60
C PRO A 27 8.28 -13.20 7.29
N ALA A 28 7.02 -12.79 7.09
CA ALA A 28 6.26 -13.11 5.89
C ALA A 28 6.89 -12.49 4.63
N GLN A 29 7.26 -11.20 4.70
CA GLN A 29 7.92 -10.53 3.59
C GLN A 29 9.27 -11.16 3.26
N ARG A 30 10.11 -11.38 4.28
CA ARG A 30 11.44 -11.99 4.09
C ARG A 30 11.38 -13.40 3.53
N ALA A 31 10.33 -14.15 3.83
CA ALA A 31 10.12 -15.48 3.29
C ALA A 31 9.54 -15.48 1.86
N GLY A 32 9.12 -14.33 1.34
CA GLY A 32 8.58 -14.20 -0.01
C GLY A 32 7.09 -14.51 -0.14
N LEU A 33 6.29 -14.35 0.94
CA LEU A 33 4.84 -14.28 0.79
C LEU A 33 4.48 -13.05 -0.05
N LYS A 34 3.44 -13.18 -0.87
CA LYS A 34 3.02 -12.16 -1.82
C LYS A 34 1.54 -11.79 -1.63
N ALA A 35 1.17 -10.62 -2.13
CA ALA A 35 -0.24 -10.26 -2.30
C ALA A 35 -0.93 -11.26 -3.23
N GLY A 36 -2.17 -11.64 -2.90
CA GLY A 36 -2.94 -12.64 -3.65
C GLY A 36 -2.75 -14.08 -3.19
N ASP A 37 -1.73 -14.41 -2.39
CA ASP A 37 -1.56 -15.77 -1.84
C ASP A 37 -2.78 -16.19 -1.03
N LEU A 38 -3.29 -17.40 -1.27
CA LEU A 38 -4.38 -17.98 -0.49
C LEU A 38 -3.80 -18.89 0.58
N VAL A 39 -3.98 -18.53 1.85
CA VAL A 39 -3.52 -19.34 2.98
C VAL A 39 -4.51 -20.49 3.19
N ILE A 40 -4.08 -21.72 2.91
CA ILE A 40 -4.93 -22.92 2.99
C ILE A 40 -4.75 -23.69 4.28
N GLU A 41 -3.54 -23.67 4.88
CA GLU A 41 -3.24 -24.37 6.14
C GLU A 41 -2.30 -23.53 7.01
N VAL A 42 -2.48 -23.63 8.32
CA VAL A 42 -1.56 -23.13 9.34
C VAL A 42 -1.35 -24.20 10.40
N GLN A 43 -0.09 -24.61 10.67
CA GLN A 43 0.25 -25.68 11.63
C GLN A 43 -0.50 -27.00 11.33
N ASP A 44 -0.54 -27.40 10.06
CA ASP A 44 -1.24 -28.59 9.57
C ASP A 44 -2.77 -28.55 9.82
N ILE A 45 -3.32 -27.37 10.16
CA ILE A 45 -4.75 -27.14 10.35
C ILE A 45 -5.29 -26.43 9.12
N SER A 46 -6.24 -27.05 8.40
CA SER A 46 -6.91 -26.44 7.25
C SER A 46 -7.68 -25.19 7.66
N LEU A 47 -7.56 -24.14 6.86
CA LEU A 47 -8.32 -22.88 7.01
C LEU A 47 -9.64 -22.89 6.24
N LYS A 48 -9.96 -23.94 5.51
CA LYS A 48 -11.24 -24.07 4.82
C LYS A 48 -12.38 -23.93 5.83
N ASP A 49 -13.35 -23.11 5.50
CA ASP A 49 -14.55 -22.82 6.33
C ASP A 49 -14.25 -22.21 7.73
N LYS A 50 -13.02 -21.79 7.99
CA LYS A 50 -12.66 -21.06 9.22
C LYS A 50 -12.90 -19.56 9.07
N SER A 51 -13.20 -18.92 10.20
CA SER A 51 -13.28 -17.47 10.23
C SER A 51 -11.88 -16.82 10.12
N ILE A 52 -11.84 -15.57 9.67
CA ILE A 52 -10.58 -14.78 9.66
C ILE A 52 -9.95 -14.70 11.05
N ASN A 53 -10.77 -14.66 12.11
CA ASN A 53 -10.29 -14.62 13.50
C ASN A 53 -9.62 -15.93 13.90
N ASP A 54 -10.10 -17.07 13.43
CA ASP A 54 -9.47 -18.37 13.70
C ASP A 54 -8.12 -18.48 12.99
N ALA A 55 -8.05 -18.03 11.74
CA ALA A 55 -6.80 -17.96 11.00
C ALA A 55 -5.78 -17.04 11.71
N VAL A 56 -6.21 -15.86 12.16
CA VAL A 56 -5.36 -14.94 12.92
C VAL A 56 -4.85 -15.57 14.21
N LYS A 57 -5.71 -16.28 14.97
CA LYS A 57 -5.30 -16.98 16.22
C LYS A 57 -4.22 -18.02 15.95
N LEU A 58 -4.32 -18.80 14.86
CA LEU A 58 -3.33 -19.80 14.50
C LEU A 58 -1.98 -19.18 14.07
N MET A 59 -2.03 -18.04 13.34
CA MET A 59 -0.82 -17.35 12.89
C MET A 59 -0.12 -16.57 14.00
N ARG A 60 -0.85 -16.06 15.00
CA ARG A 60 -0.29 -15.37 16.17
C ARG A 60 0.31 -16.35 17.15
N GLY A 61 1.20 -15.85 18.02
CA GLY A 61 1.82 -16.63 19.09
C GLY A 61 2.99 -15.89 19.71
N GLU A 62 3.73 -16.58 20.58
CA GLU A 62 4.91 -16.03 21.23
C GLU A 62 6.00 -15.71 20.21
N PRO A 63 6.64 -14.51 20.25
CA PRO A 63 7.80 -14.19 19.44
C PRO A 63 8.91 -15.24 19.62
N GLY A 64 9.55 -15.61 18.52
CA GLY A 64 10.60 -16.65 18.50
C GLY A 64 10.07 -18.06 18.22
N THR A 65 8.76 -18.32 18.30
CA THR A 65 8.18 -19.61 17.96
C THR A 65 7.98 -19.77 16.44
N LYS A 66 8.11 -21.01 15.96
CA LYS A 66 7.90 -21.34 14.55
C LYS A 66 6.42 -21.52 14.24
N VAL A 67 6.04 -21.18 13.02
CA VAL A 67 4.73 -21.47 12.45
C VAL A 67 4.88 -21.92 11.00
N LYS A 68 4.23 -23.01 10.65
CA LYS A 68 4.14 -23.50 9.26
C LYS A 68 2.91 -22.90 8.61
N VAL A 69 3.07 -22.40 7.40
CA VAL A 69 1.98 -21.81 6.59
C VAL A 69 2.06 -22.42 5.20
N LYS A 70 0.96 -22.98 4.73
CA LYS A 70 0.83 -23.51 3.37
C LYS A 70 -0.10 -22.60 2.58
N ILE A 71 0.33 -22.24 1.38
CA ILE A 71 -0.42 -21.33 0.50
C ILE A 71 -0.64 -21.94 -0.89
N LEU A 72 -1.67 -21.41 -1.56
CA LEU A 72 -1.80 -21.52 -3.02
C LEU A 72 -1.48 -20.14 -3.62
N ARG A 73 -0.66 -20.14 -4.67
CA ARG A 73 -0.29 -18.95 -5.44
C ARG A 73 -0.66 -19.13 -6.89
N ASP A 74 -1.24 -18.07 -7.47
CA ASP A 74 -1.53 -18.08 -8.90
C ASP A 74 -0.27 -18.42 -9.73
N LYS A 75 -0.45 -19.22 -10.77
CA LYS A 75 0.60 -19.75 -11.68
C LYS A 75 1.58 -20.76 -11.06
N GLU A 76 1.42 -21.15 -9.80
CA GLU A 76 2.19 -22.26 -9.21
C GLU A 76 1.36 -23.54 -9.32
N GLU A 77 1.97 -24.64 -9.78
CA GLU A 77 1.28 -25.92 -9.98
C GLU A 77 0.99 -26.65 -8.66
N SER A 78 1.72 -26.32 -7.59
CA SER A 78 1.64 -26.98 -6.29
C SER A 78 1.58 -25.97 -5.15
N PRO A 79 0.96 -26.34 -4.01
CA PRO A 79 1.01 -25.53 -2.80
C PRO A 79 2.46 -25.27 -2.36
N LEU A 80 2.71 -24.07 -1.84
CA LEU A 80 4.00 -23.67 -1.30
C LEU A 80 3.98 -23.73 0.23
N ASP A 81 5.01 -24.32 0.82
CA ASP A 81 5.19 -24.45 2.27
C ASP A 81 6.19 -23.40 2.77
N PHE A 82 5.82 -22.67 3.83
CA PHE A 82 6.67 -21.70 4.51
C PHE A 82 6.80 -22.04 5.98
N GLU A 83 8.02 -22.10 6.50
CA GLU A 83 8.29 -22.13 7.93
C GLU A 83 8.76 -20.75 8.37
N LEU A 84 7.97 -20.08 9.19
CA LEU A 84 8.19 -18.70 9.62
C LEU A 84 8.46 -18.64 11.12
N VAL A 85 9.32 -17.74 11.55
CA VAL A 85 9.54 -17.45 12.98
C VAL A 85 8.73 -16.23 13.37
N ARG A 86 7.79 -16.37 14.31
CA ARG A 86 6.98 -15.27 14.81
C ARG A 86 7.86 -14.19 15.44
N GLN A 87 7.57 -12.95 15.19
CA GLN A 87 8.24 -11.81 15.83
C GLN A 87 7.21 -10.76 16.26
N ILE A 88 7.65 -9.81 17.10
CA ILE A 88 6.84 -8.63 17.40
C ILE A 88 6.71 -7.81 16.12
N ILE A 89 5.48 -7.65 15.64
CA ILE A 89 5.20 -6.90 14.42
C ILE A 89 5.06 -5.42 14.76
N VAL A 90 6.00 -4.62 14.23
CA VAL A 90 5.99 -3.16 14.36
C VAL A 90 6.07 -2.60 12.95
N SER A 91 4.97 -2.01 12.48
CA SER A 91 4.98 -1.29 11.21
C SER A 91 5.66 0.07 11.40
N LYS A 92 6.78 0.29 10.69
CA LYS A 92 7.37 1.62 10.51
C LYS A 92 6.57 2.31 9.43
N GLY A 93 5.66 3.19 9.80
CA GLY A 93 4.69 3.79 8.87
C GLY A 93 5.31 4.55 7.70
N ILE A 94 6.50 5.17 7.87
CA ILE A 94 7.18 5.98 6.84
C ILE A 94 8.67 5.66 6.83
N LYS A 95 9.22 5.51 5.60
CA LYS A 95 10.67 5.50 5.31
C LYS A 95 10.94 6.60 4.26
N THR A 96 12.09 7.27 4.37
CA THR A 96 12.48 8.32 3.42
C THR A 96 13.92 8.18 2.99
N GLU A 97 14.19 8.50 1.72
CA GLU A 97 15.53 8.53 1.12
C GLU A 97 15.64 9.66 0.10
N ILE A 98 16.85 10.01 -0.31
CA ILE A 98 17.11 10.95 -1.41
C ILE A 98 18.00 10.27 -2.43
N PHE A 99 17.50 10.15 -3.67
CA PHE A 99 18.25 9.62 -4.79
C PHE A 99 18.99 10.73 -5.54
N ASN A 100 20.25 10.48 -5.88
CA ASN A 100 21.09 11.41 -6.64
C ASN A 100 21.18 12.81 -6.02
N GLY A 101 20.88 12.96 -4.72
CA GLY A 101 20.87 14.24 -4.01
C GLY A 101 19.64 15.14 -4.27
N GLU A 102 18.74 14.77 -5.21
CA GLU A 102 17.70 15.67 -5.71
C GLU A 102 16.30 15.04 -5.81
N VAL A 103 16.16 13.71 -5.92
CA VAL A 103 14.85 13.05 -6.00
C VAL A 103 14.47 12.50 -4.62
N GLY A 104 13.41 13.06 -4.05
CA GLY A 104 12.86 12.57 -2.77
C GLY A 104 12.15 11.23 -2.95
N TYR A 105 12.37 10.32 -2.01
CA TYR A 105 11.63 9.07 -1.91
C TYR A 105 10.94 8.98 -0.56
N LEU A 106 9.66 8.66 -0.57
CA LEU A 106 8.82 8.45 0.60
C LEU A 106 8.01 7.18 0.44
N ARG A 107 8.31 6.17 1.27
CA ARG A 107 7.48 4.96 1.37
C ARG A 107 6.51 5.12 2.52
N LEU A 108 5.23 4.90 2.24
CA LEU A 108 4.15 4.82 3.22
C LEU A 108 3.64 3.39 3.27
N SER A 109 3.81 2.68 4.40
CA SER A 109 3.44 1.27 4.52
C SER A 109 2.01 1.03 5.03
N SER A 110 1.37 2.04 5.62
CA SER A 110 -0.05 1.99 6.03
C SER A 110 -0.60 3.37 6.33
N PHE A 111 -1.92 3.53 6.21
CA PHE A 111 -2.63 4.77 6.52
C PHE A 111 -3.15 4.76 7.95
N GLN A 112 -2.48 5.48 8.84
CA GLN A 112 -2.87 5.70 10.23
C GLN A 112 -3.46 7.10 10.40
N SER A 113 -4.14 7.38 11.50
CA SER A 113 -4.79 8.68 11.75
C SER A 113 -3.85 9.90 11.67
N ASN A 114 -2.56 9.70 11.97
CA ASN A 114 -1.53 10.74 11.91
C ASN A 114 -0.72 10.75 10.61
N SER A 115 -1.05 9.90 9.63
CA SER A 115 -0.24 9.73 8.41
C SER A 115 -0.14 11.01 7.59
N THR A 116 -1.20 11.81 7.48
CA THR A 116 -1.16 13.10 6.76
C THR A 116 -0.12 14.05 7.32
N ALA A 117 -0.10 14.23 8.64
CA ALA A 117 0.88 15.09 9.30
C ALA A 117 2.30 14.56 9.16
N ASN A 118 2.47 13.23 9.27
CA ASN A 118 3.76 12.57 9.14
C ASN A 118 4.31 12.65 7.71
N VAL A 119 3.46 12.47 6.68
CA VAL A 119 3.85 12.61 5.27
C VAL A 119 4.25 14.07 4.97
N ARG A 120 3.45 15.05 5.42
CA ARG A 120 3.79 16.48 5.29
C ARG A 120 5.17 16.78 5.90
N LYS A 121 5.40 16.34 7.14
CA LYS A 121 6.68 16.52 7.81
C LYS A 121 7.81 15.85 7.05
N ALA A 122 7.62 14.62 6.60
CA ALA A 122 8.64 13.88 5.87
C ALA A 122 9.05 14.57 4.56
N ILE A 123 8.09 15.17 3.82
CA ILE A 123 8.39 15.95 2.61
C ILE A 123 9.20 17.22 2.94
N TYR A 124 8.86 17.94 4.01
CA TYR A 124 9.66 19.08 4.44
C TYR A 124 11.08 18.68 4.87
N ASP A 125 11.21 17.56 5.59
CA ASP A 125 12.51 17.03 6.02
C ASP A 125 13.35 16.61 4.79
N LEU A 126 12.74 15.98 3.76
CA LEU A 126 13.39 15.65 2.49
C LEU A 126 13.89 16.90 1.75
N ARG A 127 13.04 17.94 1.61
CA ARG A 127 13.46 19.22 1.01
C ARG A 127 14.65 19.82 1.74
N LYS A 128 14.61 19.86 3.07
CA LYS A 128 15.72 20.37 3.89
C LYS A 128 17.00 19.53 3.71
N LYS A 129 16.87 18.20 3.71
CA LYS A 129 18.00 17.26 3.55
C LYS A 129 18.65 17.38 2.17
N SER A 130 17.88 17.69 1.12
CA SER A 130 18.41 17.96 -0.23
C SER A 130 18.98 19.38 -0.40
N GLY A 131 19.06 20.18 0.64
CA GLY A 131 19.46 21.59 0.54
C GLY A 131 18.48 22.43 -0.27
N ASN A 132 17.19 22.09 -0.26
CA ASN A 132 16.12 22.66 -1.09
C ASN A 132 16.29 22.44 -2.61
N MET A 133 17.11 21.46 -2.99
CA MET A 133 17.32 21.09 -4.40
C MET A 133 16.43 19.92 -4.85
N MET A 134 15.41 19.57 -4.06
CA MET A 134 14.48 18.50 -4.44
C MET A 134 13.69 18.90 -5.69
N VAL A 135 13.74 18.05 -6.71
CA VAL A 135 13.17 18.30 -8.05
C VAL A 135 12.02 17.38 -8.41
N ALA A 136 11.85 16.28 -7.68
CA ALA A 136 10.75 15.35 -7.82
C ALA A 136 10.53 14.56 -6.53
N LEU A 137 9.35 13.93 -6.39
CA LEU A 137 9.03 13.01 -5.30
C LEU A 137 8.53 11.67 -5.84
N ILE A 138 9.05 10.58 -5.31
CA ILE A 138 8.51 9.23 -5.47
C ILE A 138 7.74 8.88 -4.19
N LEU A 139 6.43 8.65 -4.29
CA LEU A 139 5.58 8.13 -3.22
C LEU A 139 5.37 6.64 -3.44
N ASP A 140 6.00 5.81 -2.62
CA ASP A 140 5.88 4.35 -2.72
C ASP A 140 4.75 3.82 -1.82
N LEU A 141 3.71 3.32 -2.46
CA LEU A 141 2.54 2.68 -1.85
C LEU A 141 2.50 1.16 -2.12
N ARG A 142 3.56 0.56 -2.63
CA ARG A 142 3.62 -0.89 -2.84
C ARG A 142 3.47 -1.63 -1.51
N ASN A 143 2.71 -2.72 -1.53
CA ASN A 143 2.37 -3.50 -0.33
C ASN A 143 1.78 -2.65 0.82
N ASN A 144 1.08 -1.57 0.50
CA ASN A 144 0.33 -0.79 1.47
C ASN A 144 -1.16 -1.18 1.39
N PRO A 145 -1.69 -1.94 2.36
CA PRO A 145 -3.06 -2.46 2.34
C PRO A 145 -4.13 -1.39 2.57
N GLY A 146 -3.70 -0.14 2.77
CA GLY A 146 -4.59 0.99 3.08
C GLY A 146 -4.62 1.34 4.56
N GLY A 147 -5.81 1.67 5.05
CA GLY A 147 -6.06 2.07 6.43
C GLY A 147 -7.13 3.16 6.53
N VAL A 148 -6.86 4.22 7.27
CA VAL A 148 -7.84 5.27 7.60
C VAL A 148 -8.19 6.12 6.38
N LEU A 149 -9.48 6.16 5.99
CA LEU A 149 -9.99 6.95 4.87
C LEU A 149 -9.61 8.44 4.96
N GLY A 150 -9.80 9.06 6.13
CA GLY A 150 -9.47 10.48 6.33
C GLY A 150 -7.99 10.79 6.08
N SER A 151 -7.10 9.82 6.30
CA SER A 151 -5.68 9.98 5.98
C SER A 151 -5.40 9.87 4.48
N ALA A 152 -6.15 9.03 3.75
CA ALA A 152 -6.04 8.98 2.29
C ALA A 152 -6.50 10.29 1.67
N VAL A 153 -7.64 10.83 2.13
CA VAL A 153 -8.14 12.14 1.73
C VAL A 153 -7.10 13.22 2.03
N GLY A 154 -6.61 13.28 3.27
CA GLY A 154 -5.64 14.30 3.68
C GLY A 154 -4.31 14.21 2.92
N ILE A 155 -3.82 13.00 2.59
CA ILE A 155 -2.59 12.84 1.79
C ILE A 155 -2.83 13.24 0.33
N SER A 156 -3.98 12.89 -0.26
CA SER A 156 -4.32 13.37 -1.61
C SER A 156 -4.43 14.90 -1.66
N ASP A 157 -5.02 15.49 -0.63
CA ASP A 157 -5.18 16.94 -0.46
C ASP A 157 -3.83 17.68 -0.39
N LEU A 158 -2.76 17.04 0.12
CA LEU A 158 -1.40 17.63 0.12
C LEU A 158 -0.87 17.95 -1.28
N PHE A 159 -1.37 17.28 -2.30
CA PHE A 159 -0.86 17.39 -3.68
C PHE A 159 -1.86 18.01 -4.66
N LEU A 160 -3.08 18.30 -4.23
CA LEU A 160 -4.14 18.85 -5.07
C LEU A 160 -4.56 20.23 -4.59
N LYS A 161 -4.68 21.18 -5.52
CA LYS A 161 -5.16 22.54 -5.20
C LYS A 161 -6.68 22.60 -5.07
N SER A 162 -7.40 21.75 -5.77
CA SER A 162 -8.86 21.70 -5.79
C SER A 162 -9.37 20.43 -6.47
N GLY A 163 -10.67 20.23 -6.44
CA GLY A 163 -11.35 19.12 -7.10
C GLY A 163 -11.71 17.98 -6.16
N LYS A 164 -12.49 17.04 -6.67
CA LYS A 164 -12.94 15.86 -5.92
C LYS A 164 -11.75 14.89 -5.74
N ILE A 165 -11.60 14.32 -4.54
CA ILE A 165 -10.59 13.30 -4.23
C ILE A 165 -11.20 11.90 -4.37
N VAL A 166 -12.32 11.68 -3.72
CA VAL A 166 -13.02 10.40 -3.70
C VAL A 166 -14.48 10.64 -3.33
N TYR A 167 -15.35 9.79 -3.77
CA TYR A 167 -16.71 9.77 -3.25
C TYR A 167 -17.17 8.33 -3.00
N THR A 168 -18.21 8.19 -2.18
CA THR A 168 -18.80 6.91 -1.84
C THR A 168 -20.24 6.82 -2.36
N LYS A 169 -20.67 5.63 -2.74
CA LYS A 169 -22.08 5.31 -3.01
C LYS A 169 -22.48 4.10 -2.19
N GLY A 170 -23.57 4.22 -1.46
CA GLY A 170 -24.12 3.15 -0.63
C GLY A 170 -25.60 2.88 -0.89
N ARG A 171 -26.20 2.04 -0.05
CA ARG A 171 -27.64 1.70 -0.16
C ARG A 171 -28.55 2.80 0.35
N THR A 172 -28.04 3.67 1.20
CA THR A 172 -28.79 4.75 1.83
C THR A 172 -28.18 6.10 1.46
N ASN A 173 -28.98 7.14 1.34
CA ASN A 173 -28.51 8.49 1.01
C ASN A 173 -27.46 9.02 2.00
N ASN A 174 -27.46 8.54 3.25
CA ASN A 174 -26.46 8.90 4.26
C ASN A 174 -25.08 8.22 4.03
N SER A 175 -24.99 7.30 3.09
CA SER A 175 -23.74 6.61 2.71
C SER A 175 -23.01 7.29 1.55
N ASP A 176 -23.63 8.30 0.94
CA ASP A 176 -23.06 9.05 -0.17
C ASP A 176 -22.30 10.24 0.38
N LEU A 177 -20.97 10.11 0.40
CA LEU A 177 -20.04 11.12 0.89
C LEU A 177 -19.11 11.54 -0.24
N GLU A 178 -18.81 12.83 -0.31
CA GLU A 178 -17.85 13.39 -1.26
C GLU A 178 -16.74 14.10 -0.51
N TYR A 179 -15.51 13.92 -0.95
CA TYR A 179 -14.33 14.55 -0.38
C TYR A 179 -13.61 15.35 -1.44
N PHE A 180 -13.28 16.62 -1.11
CA PHE A 180 -12.67 17.57 -2.01
C PHE A 180 -11.32 18.04 -1.48
N ALA A 181 -10.44 18.40 -2.38
CA ALA A 181 -9.19 19.07 -2.06
C ALA A 181 -9.44 20.53 -1.72
N ASN A 182 -8.76 21.02 -0.68
CA ASN A 182 -8.88 22.39 -0.18
C ASN A 182 -7.50 22.99 0.13
N SER A 183 -6.43 22.25 -0.10
CA SER A 183 -5.08 22.66 0.26
C SER A 183 -4.33 23.29 -0.92
N GLU A 184 -3.10 23.71 -0.61
CA GLU A 184 -2.12 24.03 -1.63
C GLU A 184 -1.27 22.80 -1.92
N ASP A 185 -0.87 22.62 -3.19
CA ASP A 185 0.09 21.58 -3.57
C ASP A 185 1.44 21.83 -2.88
N ILE A 186 1.77 21.03 -1.87
CA ILE A 186 3.00 21.20 -1.09
C ILE A 186 4.29 20.95 -1.89
N LEU A 187 4.18 20.31 -3.07
CA LEU A 187 5.28 20.16 -4.01
C LEU A 187 5.41 21.32 -4.98
N GLU A 188 4.46 22.27 -4.98
CA GLU A 188 4.49 23.46 -5.83
C GLU A 188 4.60 23.14 -7.33
N GLY A 189 4.00 22.01 -7.73
CA GLY A 189 4.01 21.52 -9.11
C GLY A 189 5.21 20.64 -9.48
N LEU A 190 6.15 20.37 -8.58
CA LEU A 190 7.21 19.40 -8.84
C LEU A 190 6.63 18.04 -9.26
N PRO A 191 7.29 17.30 -10.15
CA PRO A 191 6.88 15.96 -10.56
C PRO A 191 6.63 15.04 -9.37
N LEU A 192 5.51 14.32 -9.42
CA LEU A 192 5.12 13.31 -8.44
C LEU A 192 4.93 11.97 -9.15
N TYR A 193 5.65 10.97 -8.71
CA TYR A 193 5.55 9.59 -9.16
C TYR A 193 4.99 8.73 -8.04
N ILE A 194 4.07 7.82 -8.35
CA ILE A 194 3.50 6.91 -7.36
C ILE A 194 3.77 5.47 -7.78
N LEU A 195 4.37 4.70 -6.89
CA LEU A 195 4.58 3.26 -7.07
C LEU A 195 3.44 2.47 -6.41
N ILE A 196 2.82 1.57 -7.17
CA ILE A 196 1.80 0.63 -6.69
C ILE A 196 2.11 -0.80 -7.15
N ASN A 197 1.52 -1.77 -6.45
CA ASN A 197 1.52 -3.18 -6.87
C ASN A 197 0.25 -3.89 -6.37
N GLY A 198 0.14 -5.19 -6.60
CA GLY A 198 -1.00 -6.01 -6.15
C GLY A 198 -1.26 -5.99 -4.63
N GLY A 199 -0.32 -5.52 -3.81
CA GLY A 199 -0.51 -5.29 -2.37
C GLY A 199 -0.98 -3.88 -2.00
N SER A 200 -1.11 -2.97 -2.97
CA SER A 200 -1.67 -1.63 -2.76
C SER A 200 -3.20 -1.71 -2.77
N ALA A 201 -3.85 -1.41 -1.65
CA ALA A 201 -5.30 -1.60 -1.52
C ALA A 201 -5.99 -0.43 -0.79
N SER A 202 -7.30 -0.28 -0.99
CA SER A 202 -8.18 0.63 -0.23
C SER A 202 -7.68 2.09 -0.26
N ALA A 203 -7.20 2.65 0.88
CA ALA A 203 -6.68 4.01 0.99
C ALA A 203 -5.54 4.32 0.00
N SER A 204 -4.68 3.33 -0.31
CA SER A 204 -3.63 3.47 -1.33
C SER A 204 -4.23 3.67 -2.72
N GLU A 205 -5.33 2.98 -3.01
CA GLU A 205 -6.03 3.09 -4.29
C GLU A 205 -6.78 4.41 -4.42
N ILE A 206 -7.26 4.95 -3.30
CA ILE A 206 -7.86 6.30 -3.26
C ILE A 206 -6.81 7.34 -3.63
N VAL A 207 -5.63 7.31 -3.00
CA VAL A 207 -4.55 8.28 -3.29
C VAL A 207 -4.08 8.15 -4.73
N ALA A 208 -3.74 6.92 -5.18
CA ALA A 208 -3.27 6.69 -6.53
C ALA A 208 -4.34 7.07 -7.58
N GLY A 209 -5.59 6.67 -7.38
CA GLY A 209 -6.69 6.96 -8.29
C GLY A 209 -7.04 8.43 -8.38
N ALA A 210 -7.07 9.14 -7.25
CA ALA A 210 -7.33 10.56 -7.22
C ALA A 210 -6.24 11.35 -7.96
N LEU A 211 -4.97 11.09 -7.65
CA LEU A 211 -3.84 11.82 -8.24
C LEU A 211 -3.62 11.47 -9.72
N GLN A 212 -3.97 10.24 -10.14
CA GLN A 212 -4.01 9.84 -11.55
C GLN A 212 -5.11 10.57 -12.32
N ASP A 213 -6.35 10.57 -11.79
CA ASP A 213 -7.49 11.21 -12.44
C ASP A 213 -7.30 12.72 -12.63
N HIS A 214 -6.65 13.38 -11.66
CA HIS A 214 -6.27 14.79 -11.74
C HIS A 214 -5.00 15.03 -12.60
N LYS A 215 -4.37 13.98 -13.14
CA LYS A 215 -3.09 14.05 -13.85
C LYS A 215 -1.99 14.74 -13.03
N ARG A 216 -2.10 14.66 -11.68
CA ARG A 216 -1.12 15.24 -10.77
C ARG A 216 0.09 14.35 -10.56
N ALA A 217 -0.08 13.04 -10.65
CA ALA A 217 0.97 12.06 -10.54
C ALA A 217 0.95 11.08 -11.72
N ILE A 218 2.12 10.53 -12.03
CA ILE A 218 2.26 9.39 -12.95
C ILE A 218 2.37 8.13 -12.08
N ILE A 219 1.54 7.13 -12.35
CA ILE A 219 1.47 5.90 -11.60
C ILE A 219 2.33 4.83 -12.26
N TYR A 220 3.28 4.27 -11.53
CA TYR A 220 4.21 3.23 -11.98
C TYR A 220 3.97 1.92 -11.24
N GLY A 221 4.39 0.83 -11.85
CA GLY A 221 4.44 -0.49 -11.23
C GLY A 221 3.41 -1.46 -11.77
N GLU A 222 2.68 -2.12 -10.89
CA GLU A 222 1.71 -3.17 -11.23
C GLU A 222 0.31 -2.78 -10.80
N LYS A 223 -0.70 -3.43 -11.39
CA LYS A 223 -2.11 -3.23 -11.04
C LYS A 223 -2.34 -3.43 -9.55
N SER A 224 -3.11 -2.54 -8.91
CA SER A 224 -3.44 -2.63 -7.49
C SER A 224 -4.47 -3.71 -7.18
N PHE A 225 -4.73 -3.94 -5.90
CA PHE A 225 -5.53 -5.06 -5.39
C PHE A 225 -7.02 -5.03 -5.82
N GLY A 226 -7.64 -3.85 -5.81
CA GLY A 226 -9.07 -3.72 -6.13
C GLY A 226 -10.00 -3.82 -4.93
N LYS A 227 -9.66 -3.21 -3.78
CA LYS A 227 -10.50 -3.19 -2.58
C LYS A 227 -11.15 -1.81 -2.38
N ALA A 228 -12.37 -1.64 -2.85
CA ALA A 228 -13.08 -0.36 -2.75
C ALA A 228 -14.34 -0.42 -1.85
N SER A 229 -14.33 -1.23 -0.80
CA SER A 229 -15.45 -1.32 0.14
C SER A 229 -15.23 -0.42 1.36
N VAL A 230 -16.25 0.39 1.70
CA VAL A 230 -16.35 1.12 2.97
C VAL A 230 -16.93 0.20 4.02
N GLN A 231 -16.23 0.05 5.14
CA GLN A 231 -16.71 -0.74 6.27
C GLN A 231 -17.02 0.17 7.44
N SER A 232 -18.24 0.12 7.93
CA SER A 232 -18.66 0.77 9.16
C SER A 232 -18.61 -0.22 10.32
N ILE A 233 -18.12 0.23 11.46
CA ILE A 233 -18.12 -0.54 12.72
C ILE A 233 -19.22 0.05 13.58
N GLN A 234 -20.19 -0.80 13.97
CA GLN A 234 -21.27 -0.43 14.87
C GLN A 234 -21.08 -1.18 16.19
N GLU A 235 -20.78 -0.44 17.25
CA GLU A 235 -20.69 -1.01 18.58
C GLU A 235 -22.10 -1.36 19.09
N MET A 236 -22.23 -2.53 19.70
CA MET A 236 -23.48 -3.04 20.28
C MET A 236 -23.47 -2.86 21.79
N MET A 237 -24.65 -2.84 22.42
CA MET A 237 -24.80 -2.62 23.86
C MET A 237 -24.10 -3.69 24.74
N ASP A 238 -23.86 -4.87 24.19
CA ASP A 238 -23.20 -5.99 24.88
C ASP A 238 -21.66 -5.95 24.76
N GLY A 239 -21.09 -4.87 24.16
CA GLY A 239 -19.66 -4.69 23.93
C GLY A 239 -19.16 -5.42 22.69
N SER A 240 -20.01 -6.13 21.94
CA SER A 240 -19.66 -6.65 20.62
C SER A 240 -19.69 -5.54 19.58
N ALA A 241 -19.09 -5.78 18.41
CA ALA A 241 -19.12 -4.83 17.30
C ALA A 241 -19.51 -5.54 15.99
N LEU A 242 -20.39 -4.90 15.23
CA LEU A 242 -20.82 -5.36 13.92
C LEU A 242 -20.05 -4.56 12.85
N LYS A 243 -19.30 -5.26 11.99
CA LYS A 243 -18.57 -4.68 10.86
C LYS A 243 -19.36 -4.96 9.57
N LEU A 244 -19.90 -3.90 8.97
CA LEU A 244 -20.72 -3.98 7.77
C LEU A 244 -20.08 -3.22 6.61
N THR A 245 -20.16 -3.78 5.40
CA THR A 245 -19.90 -3.02 4.18
C THR A 245 -21.13 -2.16 3.85
N THR A 246 -20.96 -0.85 3.91
CA THR A 246 -22.05 0.14 3.76
C THR A 246 -22.03 0.91 2.45
N ALA A 247 -20.86 1.03 1.82
CA ALA A 247 -20.68 1.77 0.56
C ALA A 247 -19.49 1.25 -0.24
N LYS A 248 -19.36 1.74 -1.48
CA LYS A 248 -18.19 1.54 -2.35
C LYS A 248 -17.54 2.88 -2.67
N TYR A 249 -16.22 2.89 -2.86
CA TYR A 249 -15.47 4.07 -3.32
C TYR A 249 -15.46 4.17 -4.83
N TYR A 250 -15.43 5.43 -5.29
CA TYR A 250 -15.23 5.79 -6.69
C TYR A 250 -14.18 6.89 -6.79
N THR A 251 -13.38 6.84 -7.84
CA THR A 251 -12.41 7.90 -8.13
C THR A 251 -13.10 9.16 -8.66
N PRO A 252 -12.41 10.31 -8.75
CA PRO A 252 -12.99 11.53 -9.32
C PRO A 252 -13.65 11.35 -10.69
N ASN A 253 -13.08 10.50 -11.54
CA ASN A 253 -13.59 10.20 -12.89
C ASN A 253 -14.55 8.99 -12.92
N ASP A 254 -15.26 8.73 -11.82
CA ASP A 254 -16.30 7.69 -11.70
C ASP A 254 -15.80 6.25 -11.92
N ARG A 255 -14.49 5.99 -11.79
CA ARG A 255 -13.94 4.65 -11.93
C ARG A 255 -14.30 3.79 -10.72
N HIS A 256 -14.82 2.61 -10.97
CA HIS A 256 -15.13 1.61 -9.96
C HIS A 256 -13.87 0.79 -9.65
N ILE A 257 -13.30 0.99 -8.48
CA ILE A 257 -12.04 0.36 -8.06
C ILE A 257 -12.24 -1.11 -7.63
N HIS A 258 -13.40 -1.45 -7.06
CA HIS A 258 -13.67 -2.79 -6.51
C HIS A 258 -13.48 -3.86 -7.59
N GLU A 259 -12.66 -4.88 -7.28
CA GLU A 259 -12.22 -5.97 -8.18
C GLU A 259 -11.42 -5.50 -9.42
N ASN A 260 -11.47 -4.21 -9.75
CA ASN A 260 -10.76 -3.66 -10.91
C ASN A 260 -9.38 -3.10 -10.57
N GLY A 261 -9.18 -2.58 -9.36
CA GLY A 261 -7.95 -1.90 -8.96
C GLY A 261 -7.64 -0.63 -9.76
N ILE A 262 -6.48 -0.07 -9.48
CA ILE A 262 -5.87 1.03 -10.26
C ILE A 262 -4.85 0.43 -11.21
N THR A 263 -5.01 0.70 -12.50
CA THR A 263 -4.01 0.34 -13.52
C THR A 263 -2.95 1.43 -13.59
N PRO A 264 -1.65 1.11 -13.47
CA PRO A 264 -0.59 2.11 -13.58
C PRO A 264 -0.53 2.69 -14.99
N ASP A 265 -0.06 3.94 -15.10
CA ASP A 265 0.20 4.61 -16.39
C ASP A 265 1.41 3.97 -17.07
N VAL A 266 2.43 3.59 -16.27
CA VAL A 266 3.62 2.89 -16.73
C VAL A 266 3.68 1.54 -16.04
N LYS A 267 3.35 0.49 -16.80
CA LYS A 267 3.32 -0.89 -16.27
C LYS A 267 4.74 -1.48 -16.28
N ILE A 268 5.25 -1.77 -15.08
CA ILE A 268 6.56 -2.40 -14.88
C ILE A 268 6.41 -3.51 -13.85
N GLU A 269 6.69 -4.74 -14.24
CA GLU A 269 6.75 -5.87 -13.34
C GLU A 269 7.99 -5.76 -12.43
N PHE A 270 7.83 -5.97 -11.12
CA PHE A 270 8.96 -5.89 -10.20
C PHE A 270 9.97 -6.99 -10.47
N LYS A 271 11.23 -6.61 -10.63
CA LYS A 271 12.38 -7.52 -10.73
C LYS A 271 13.51 -6.95 -9.90
N GLU A 272 14.03 -7.75 -9.01
CA GLU A 272 15.28 -7.42 -8.33
C GLU A 272 16.44 -7.60 -9.30
N LEU A 273 17.20 -6.54 -9.53
CA LEU A 273 18.35 -6.59 -10.44
C LEU A 273 19.57 -7.13 -9.69
N GLU A 274 20.26 -8.08 -10.30
CA GLU A 274 21.55 -8.55 -9.80
C GLU A 274 22.60 -7.45 -9.99
N ILE A 275 23.17 -6.94 -8.90
CA ILE A 275 24.31 -6.02 -8.94
C ILE A 275 25.57 -6.80 -8.61
N PRO A 276 26.69 -6.57 -9.34
CA PRO A 276 27.98 -7.14 -8.98
C PRO A 276 28.35 -6.74 -7.54
N SER A 277 28.78 -7.70 -6.76
CA SER A 277 29.12 -7.54 -5.33
C SER A 277 30.23 -6.51 -5.02
N SER A 278 30.84 -5.89 -6.04
CA SER A 278 31.79 -4.81 -5.94
C SER A 278 31.19 -3.41 -5.79
N LEU A 279 29.90 -3.25 -6.08
CA LEU A 279 29.17 -2.00 -5.85
C LEU A 279 28.34 -2.21 -4.59
N LEU A 280 28.68 -1.48 -3.50
CA LEU A 280 27.95 -1.54 -2.24
C LEU A 280 26.44 -1.35 -2.50
N PRO A 281 25.59 -2.26 -2.01
CA PRO A 281 24.18 -2.21 -2.30
C PRO A 281 23.51 -1.06 -1.55
N ASP A 282 23.19 0.00 -2.25
CA ASP A 282 21.99 0.76 -1.92
C ASP A 282 20.82 -0.14 -2.28
N PRO A 283 19.94 -0.55 -1.34
CA PRO A 283 18.85 -1.48 -1.61
C PRO A 283 17.88 -0.96 -2.68
N TYR A 284 17.97 0.30 -3.05
CA TYR A 284 17.16 0.91 -4.10
C TYR A 284 17.81 0.84 -5.49
N ASN A 285 19.12 0.59 -5.57
CA ASN A 285 19.82 0.39 -6.86
C ASN A 285 19.52 -0.97 -7.50
N THR A 286 18.81 -1.86 -6.80
CA THR A 286 18.34 -3.15 -7.33
C THR A 286 16.87 -3.14 -7.74
N ASP A 287 16.14 -2.06 -7.46
CA ASP A 287 14.71 -1.92 -7.75
C ASP A 287 14.51 -1.35 -9.16
N ASN A 288 14.18 -2.22 -10.11
CA ASN A 288 13.97 -1.84 -11.51
C ASN A 288 12.86 -0.80 -11.70
N GLN A 289 11.85 -0.77 -10.84
CA GLN A 289 10.74 0.19 -10.93
C GLN A 289 11.20 1.58 -10.51
N ILE A 290 12.00 1.69 -9.44
CA ILE A 290 12.59 2.97 -9.01
C ILE A 290 13.58 3.48 -10.06
N ILE A 291 14.44 2.60 -10.59
CA ILE A 291 15.41 2.96 -11.64
C ILE A 291 14.68 3.52 -12.87
N SER A 292 13.59 2.88 -13.31
CA SER A 292 12.81 3.36 -14.45
C SER A 292 12.25 4.78 -14.23
N ILE A 293 11.74 5.07 -13.03
CA ILE A 293 11.27 6.43 -12.70
C ILE A 293 12.42 7.43 -12.79
N LEU A 294 13.60 7.09 -12.26
CA LEU A 294 14.76 7.98 -12.26
C LEU A 294 15.27 8.23 -13.70
N GLU A 295 15.17 7.25 -14.59
CA GLU A 295 15.53 7.38 -16.02
C GLU A 295 14.50 8.25 -16.76
N ASP A 296 13.21 8.02 -16.58
CA ASP A 296 12.14 8.81 -17.20
C ASP A 296 12.19 10.27 -16.73
N TYR A 297 12.47 10.51 -15.44
CA TYR A 297 12.70 11.84 -14.90
C TYR A 297 13.86 12.55 -15.62
N LYS A 298 15.04 11.88 -15.77
CA LYS A 298 16.21 12.45 -16.47
C LYS A 298 15.89 12.78 -17.91
N THR A 299 15.16 11.91 -18.60
CA THR A 299 14.76 12.10 -19.99
C THR A 299 13.84 13.31 -20.13
N SER A 300 12.87 13.47 -19.23
CA SER A 300 11.94 14.60 -19.25
C SER A 300 12.65 15.95 -19.07
N ILE A 301 13.66 16.02 -18.21
CA ILE A 301 14.46 17.26 -18.05
C ILE A 301 15.33 17.56 -19.27
N SER A 302 15.88 16.54 -19.92
CA SER A 302 16.72 16.74 -21.11
C SER A 302 15.95 17.30 -22.31
N GLN A 303 14.64 17.04 -22.36
CA GLN A 303 13.75 17.56 -23.41
C GLN A 303 13.26 19.01 -23.13
N LEU A 304 13.43 19.51 -21.90
CA LEU A 304 13.07 20.87 -21.52
C LEU A 304 14.23 21.89 -21.62
N LYS A 305 15.44 21.39 -21.90
CA LYS A 305 16.65 22.19 -22.19
C LYS A 305 16.90 22.31 -23.68
#